data_1314c81b2e836fc18b577d66fdbddbd7
#
_entry.id   1314c81b2e836fc18b577d66fdbddbd7
#
_cell.length_a   1.000
_cell.length_b   1.000
_cell.length_c   1.000
_cell.angle_alpha   90.00
_cell.angle_beta   90.00
_cell.angle_gamma   90.00
#
_symmetry.space_group_name_H-M   'P 1'
#
loop_
_entity.id
_entity.type
_entity.pdbx_description
1 polymer ?
#
loop_
_entity_poly.entity_id
_entity_poly.type
_entity_poly.pdbx_seq_one_letter_code
_entity_poly.pdbx_strand_id
1 'polypeptide(L)'
;MKITKKIWCSVAAVISLITGGAIVGQEYVQPVGQVVIEGQAIGELRISPKGLEITGNAEGCRLDPYTCPSGLVTNGVGNTHGVPDNPVSLEQVAKDWVRNLQEAERCVESVERASGKPMTQGQFDAFTSFAFNTGCQRYKRNSNRTATQIYRLSLEGNYPQACAELKRWVYGGGVKQPGLIIRRNVEYERCIALD
;
A
#
# COMPACT_ATOMS: atom_id res chain seq x y z
N MET A 1 2.60 19.26 29.60
CA MET A 1 2.48 18.77 28.21
C MET A 1 3.83 18.16 27.83
N LYS A 2 3.97 16.82 27.84
CA LYS A 2 5.21 16.17 27.38
C LYS A 2 5.29 16.37 25.88
N ILE A 3 6.25 17.14 25.41
CA ILE A 3 6.58 17.24 23.98
C ILE A 3 7.21 15.89 23.60
N THR A 4 6.42 14.98 23.08
CA THR A 4 6.92 13.72 22.51
C THR A 4 7.68 14.07 21.25
N LYS A 5 8.99 13.86 21.27
CA LYS A 5 9.86 14.07 20.10
C LYS A 5 9.41 13.15 18.98
N LYS A 6 9.02 13.72 17.84
CA LYS A 6 8.68 12.93 16.64
C LYS A 6 9.92 12.20 16.16
N ILE A 7 9.83 10.89 15.99
CA ILE A 7 10.94 10.05 15.54
C ILE A 7 10.60 9.53 14.13
N TRP A 8 11.13 10.22 13.11
CA TRP A 8 10.95 9.83 11.72
C TRP A 8 11.87 8.67 11.34
N CYS A 9 11.43 7.83 10.43
CA CYS A 9 12.23 6.78 9.80
C CYS A 9 12.27 6.96 8.28
N SER A 10 13.23 6.26 7.65
CA SER A 10 13.37 6.29 6.20
C SER A 10 12.53 5.16 5.58
N VAL A 11 11.60 5.50 4.69
CA VAL A 11 10.87 4.51 3.88
C VAL A 11 11.84 3.64 3.06
N ALA A 12 12.88 4.24 2.48
CA ALA A 12 13.89 3.51 1.73
C ALA A 12 14.64 2.48 2.59
N ALA A 13 14.93 2.81 3.86
CA ALA A 13 15.56 1.85 4.78
C ALA A 13 14.63 0.70 5.12
N VAL A 14 13.32 0.95 5.30
CA VAL A 14 12.32 -0.11 5.50
C VAL A 14 12.20 -0.99 4.26
N ILE A 15 12.18 -0.41 3.06
CA ILE A 15 12.19 -1.16 1.80
C ILE A 15 13.43 -2.05 1.71
N SER A 16 14.61 -1.52 2.04
CA SER A 16 15.86 -2.29 2.03
C SER A 16 15.81 -3.50 2.98
N LEU A 17 15.19 -3.37 4.16
CA LEU A 17 14.97 -4.51 5.07
C LEU A 17 14.02 -5.56 4.48
N ILE A 18 12.97 -5.14 3.77
CA ILE A 18 11.99 -6.03 3.16
C ILE A 18 12.60 -6.77 1.97
N THR A 19 13.41 -6.09 1.17
CA THR A 19 13.97 -6.63 -0.08
C THR A 19 15.33 -7.30 0.08
N GLY A 20 15.91 -7.24 1.28
CA GLY A 20 17.25 -7.79 1.56
C GLY A 20 18.40 -6.95 1.03
N GLY A 21 18.16 -5.70 0.60
CA GLY A 21 19.19 -4.78 0.12
C GLY A 21 18.72 -3.81 -0.95
N ALA A 22 19.68 -3.19 -1.65
CA ALA A 22 19.38 -2.31 -2.77
C ALA A 22 19.05 -3.14 -4.02
N ILE A 23 17.89 -2.88 -4.61
CA ILE A 23 17.43 -3.50 -5.85
C ILE A 23 17.54 -2.49 -6.98
N VAL A 24 18.09 -2.91 -8.11
CA VAL A 24 18.30 -2.07 -9.29
C VAL A 24 17.88 -2.79 -10.58
N GLY A 25 17.61 -2.02 -11.63
CA GLY A 25 17.25 -2.58 -12.93
C GLY A 25 15.88 -3.24 -12.99
N GLN A 26 15.75 -4.33 -13.74
CA GLN A 26 14.48 -5.02 -13.95
C GLN A 26 13.89 -5.64 -12.68
N GLU A 27 14.73 -6.02 -11.72
CA GLU A 27 14.28 -6.55 -10.42
C GLU A 27 13.42 -5.54 -9.64
N TYR A 28 13.58 -4.25 -9.92
CA TYR A 28 12.81 -3.19 -9.28
C TYR A 28 11.31 -3.22 -9.59
N VAL A 29 10.92 -3.84 -10.69
CA VAL A 29 9.53 -3.98 -11.12
C VAL A 29 9.01 -5.42 -11.06
N GLN A 30 9.81 -6.35 -10.54
CA GLN A 30 9.41 -7.74 -10.30
C GLN A 30 8.90 -7.93 -8.86
N PRO A 31 8.11 -8.98 -8.56
CA PRO A 31 7.69 -9.29 -7.20
C PRO A 31 8.86 -9.36 -6.21
N VAL A 32 8.66 -8.85 -4.99
CA VAL A 32 9.65 -8.99 -3.90
C VAL A 32 9.92 -10.46 -3.57
N GLY A 33 8.87 -11.29 -3.56
CA GLY A 33 8.97 -12.70 -3.17
C GLY A 33 9.08 -12.89 -1.67
N GLN A 34 9.91 -13.84 -1.24
CA GLN A 34 10.11 -14.18 0.18
C GLN A 34 10.81 -13.05 0.95
N VAL A 35 10.18 -12.65 2.05
CA VAL A 35 10.72 -11.63 2.95
C VAL A 35 11.31 -12.29 4.19
N VAL A 36 12.59 -12.03 4.45
CA VAL A 36 13.30 -12.51 5.64
C VAL A 36 13.86 -11.30 6.39
N ILE A 37 13.44 -11.11 7.64
CA ILE A 37 13.90 -10.01 8.50
C ILE A 37 14.50 -10.63 9.76
N GLU A 38 15.73 -10.26 10.11
CA GLU A 38 16.48 -10.81 11.25
C GLU A 38 16.51 -12.34 11.25
N GLY A 39 16.67 -12.97 10.07
CA GLY A 39 16.70 -14.43 9.93
C GLY A 39 15.34 -15.12 10.05
N GLN A 40 14.25 -14.36 10.25
CA GLN A 40 12.89 -14.89 10.31
C GLN A 40 12.16 -14.70 8.99
N ALA A 41 11.56 -15.76 8.46
CA ALA A 41 10.64 -15.66 7.34
C ALA A 41 9.35 -14.96 7.81
N ILE A 42 9.08 -13.80 7.24
CA ILE A 42 7.89 -12.98 7.56
C ILE A 42 6.72 -13.36 6.65
N GLY A 43 7.03 -13.80 5.43
CA GLY A 43 6.07 -14.20 4.42
C GLY A 43 6.52 -13.83 3.03
N GLU A 44 5.60 -13.84 2.08
CA GLU A 44 5.83 -13.53 0.69
C GLU A 44 5.04 -12.29 0.28
N LEU A 45 5.63 -11.46 -0.57
CA LEU A 45 5.00 -10.29 -1.18
C LEU A 45 5.07 -10.39 -2.70
N ARG A 46 3.93 -10.21 -3.34
CA ARG A 46 3.83 -10.11 -4.79
C ARG A 46 4.04 -8.67 -5.28
N ILE A 47 3.82 -7.66 -4.44
CA ILE A 47 4.12 -6.27 -4.79
C ILE A 47 5.60 -6.13 -5.14
N SER A 48 5.92 -5.30 -6.15
CA SER A 48 7.30 -5.02 -6.52
C SER A 48 7.96 -3.99 -5.60
N PRO A 49 9.30 -3.86 -5.59
CA PRO A 49 10.00 -2.76 -4.93
C PRO A 49 9.49 -1.38 -5.37
N LYS A 50 9.10 -1.23 -6.65
CA LYS A 50 8.45 -0.01 -7.16
C LYS A 50 7.10 0.24 -6.52
N GLY A 51 6.29 -0.79 -6.34
CA GLY A 51 5.03 -0.72 -5.62
C GLY A 51 5.21 -0.37 -4.14
N LEU A 52 6.24 -0.94 -3.48
CA LEU A 52 6.62 -0.55 -2.11
C LEU A 52 6.99 0.93 -2.03
N GLU A 53 7.80 1.44 -2.97
CA GLU A 53 8.17 2.86 -3.00
C GLU A 53 6.93 3.76 -3.11
N ILE A 54 6.02 3.46 -4.02
CA ILE A 54 4.78 4.22 -4.21
C ILE A 54 3.94 4.23 -2.93
N THR A 55 3.74 3.07 -2.33
CA THR A 55 2.93 2.92 -1.12
C THR A 55 3.59 3.62 0.06
N GLY A 56 4.86 3.36 0.31
CA GLY A 56 5.59 3.89 1.46
C GLY A 56 5.77 5.41 1.42
N ASN A 57 6.10 5.97 0.25
CA ASN A 57 6.25 7.42 0.11
C ASN A 57 4.91 8.18 0.32
N ALA A 58 3.78 7.53 0.02
CA ALA A 58 2.47 8.11 0.27
C ALA A 58 2.06 8.09 1.76
N GLU A 59 2.56 7.13 2.54
CA GLU A 59 2.26 6.99 3.99
C GLU A 59 3.27 7.73 4.87
N GLY A 60 4.53 7.81 4.45
CA GLY A 60 5.65 8.25 5.29
C GLY A 60 6.05 7.18 6.32
N CYS A 61 6.96 7.53 7.23
CA CYS A 61 7.45 6.59 8.24
C CYS A 61 7.71 7.27 9.59
N ARG A 62 7.11 6.75 10.68
CA ARG A 62 7.35 7.23 12.06
C ARG A 62 7.50 6.06 13.03
N LEU A 63 8.56 6.08 13.84
CA LEU A 63 8.79 5.05 14.86
C LEU A 63 7.90 5.25 16.11
N ASP A 64 7.65 6.49 16.48
CA ASP A 64 6.80 6.84 17.63
C ASP A 64 5.31 6.79 17.26
N PRO A 65 4.42 6.36 18.19
CA PRO A 65 2.99 6.36 17.96
C PRO A 65 2.45 7.78 17.84
N TYR A 66 1.46 7.98 16.99
CA TYR A 66 0.76 9.27 16.83
C TYR A 66 -0.69 9.05 16.43
N THR A 67 -1.54 10.02 16.68
CA THR A 67 -2.92 10.00 16.18
C THR A 67 -2.96 10.59 14.77
N CYS A 68 -3.37 9.79 13.78
CA CYS A 68 -3.53 10.25 12.40
C CYS A 68 -4.78 11.11 12.24
N PRO A 69 -4.97 11.84 11.13
CA PRO A 69 -6.15 12.70 10.90
C PRO A 69 -7.50 11.99 10.99
N SER A 70 -7.55 10.67 10.81
CA SER A 70 -8.76 9.85 10.99
C SER A 70 -9.05 9.47 12.45
N GLY A 71 -8.20 9.88 13.40
CA GLY A 71 -8.35 9.61 14.83
C GLY A 71 -7.75 8.28 15.31
N LEU A 72 -7.12 7.50 14.43
CA LEU A 72 -6.49 6.22 14.77
C LEU A 72 -5.07 6.42 15.26
N VAL A 73 -4.67 5.65 16.30
CA VAL A 73 -3.27 5.57 16.72
C VAL A 73 -2.50 4.82 15.64
N THR A 74 -1.40 5.42 15.19
CA THR A 74 -0.65 4.98 14.01
C THR A 74 0.85 5.01 14.31
N ASN A 75 1.63 4.10 13.75
CA ASN A 75 3.09 4.14 13.70
C ASN A 75 3.63 3.54 12.39
N GLY A 76 4.94 3.44 12.26
CA GLY A 76 5.59 2.81 11.12
C GLY A 76 5.19 3.45 9.79
N VAL A 77 4.90 2.61 8.81
CA VAL A 77 4.39 2.97 7.49
C VAL A 77 2.88 2.71 7.49
N GLY A 78 2.12 3.66 8.08
CA GLY A 78 0.66 3.60 8.11
C GLY A 78 0.07 2.45 8.96
N ASN A 79 0.82 1.84 9.87
CA ASN A 79 0.31 0.76 10.72
C ASN A 79 -0.65 1.31 11.79
N THR A 80 -1.85 0.72 11.86
CA THR A 80 -2.89 1.05 12.86
C THR A 80 -3.27 -0.14 13.74
N HIS A 81 -2.58 -1.27 13.60
CA HIS A 81 -2.85 -2.51 14.33
C HIS A 81 -1.80 -2.75 15.40
N GLY A 82 -2.23 -2.98 16.64
CA GLY A 82 -1.33 -3.34 17.74
C GLY A 82 -0.24 -2.31 17.99
N VAL A 83 -0.54 -1.01 17.80
CA VAL A 83 0.43 0.08 17.98
C VAL A 83 0.79 0.21 19.45
N PRO A 84 2.06 0.01 19.86
CA PRO A 84 2.48 0.16 21.25
C PRO A 84 2.63 1.64 21.62
N ASP A 85 2.63 1.92 22.93
CA ASP A 85 2.80 3.28 23.46
C ASP A 85 4.23 3.83 23.30
N ASN A 86 5.21 2.96 23.05
CA ASN A 86 6.62 3.32 22.86
C ASN A 86 7.03 3.23 21.39
N PRO A 87 8.09 3.98 20.99
CA PRO A 87 8.66 3.83 19.67
C PRO A 87 9.12 2.40 19.39
N VAL A 88 8.93 1.97 18.14
CA VAL A 88 9.35 0.63 17.66
C VAL A 88 10.66 0.71 16.88
N SER A 89 11.32 -0.45 16.69
CA SER A 89 12.50 -0.55 15.83
C SER A 89 12.12 -0.49 14.34
N LEU A 90 13.10 -0.27 13.49
CA LEU A 90 12.90 -0.24 12.04
C LEU A 90 12.49 -1.62 11.50
N GLU A 91 13.05 -2.69 12.10
CA GLU A 91 12.71 -4.08 11.79
C GLU A 91 11.26 -4.39 12.14
N GLN A 92 10.78 -3.88 13.29
CA GLN A 92 9.37 -4.04 13.66
C GLN A 92 8.46 -3.30 12.68
N VAL A 93 8.83 -2.09 12.26
CA VAL A 93 8.09 -1.35 11.21
C VAL A 93 8.03 -2.18 9.92
N ALA A 94 9.15 -2.78 9.49
CA ALA A 94 9.19 -3.60 8.30
C ALA A 94 8.28 -4.84 8.42
N LYS A 95 8.33 -5.54 9.57
CA LYS A 95 7.47 -6.71 9.85
C LYS A 95 5.98 -6.35 9.82
N ASP A 96 5.60 -5.23 10.44
CA ASP A 96 4.20 -4.78 10.48
C ASP A 96 3.73 -4.34 9.09
N TRP A 97 4.60 -3.66 8.33
CA TRP A 97 4.25 -3.23 6.97
C TRP A 97 4.06 -4.42 6.03
N VAL A 98 4.93 -5.45 6.10
CA VAL A 98 4.73 -6.70 5.34
C VAL A 98 3.37 -7.33 5.62
N ARG A 99 2.97 -7.45 6.88
CA ARG A 99 1.65 -8.02 7.25
C ARG A 99 0.49 -7.20 6.68
N ASN A 100 0.57 -5.87 6.80
CA ASN A 100 -0.47 -4.98 6.29
C ASN A 100 -0.54 -5.01 4.75
N LEU A 101 0.62 -5.12 4.07
CA LEU A 101 0.68 -5.30 2.62
C LEU A 101 0.05 -6.62 2.18
N GLN A 102 0.34 -7.72 2.88
CA GLN A 102 -0.28 -9.02 2.60
C GLN A 102 -1.82 -8.99 2.70
N GLU A 103 -2.38 -8.18 3.60
CA GLU A 103 -3.84 -7.98 3.65
C GLU A 103 -4.36 -7.26 2.41
N ALA A 104 -3.67 -6.22 1.95
CA ALA A 104 -4.00 -5.51 0.73
C ALA A 104 -3.84 -6.41 -0.51
N GLU A 105 -2.76 -7.19 -0.59
CA GLU A 105 -2.52 -8.16 -1.67
C GLU A 105 -3.61 -9.22 -1.75
N ARG A 106 -3.98 -9.85 -0.61
CA ARG A 106 -5.10 -10.82 -0.58
C ARG A 106 -6.39 -10.23 -1.12
N CYS A 107 -6.65 -8.95 -0.87
CA CYS A 107 -7.81 -8.25 -1.44
C CYS A 107 -7.72 -8.20 -2.98
N VAL A 108 -6.59 -7.75 -3.53
CA VAL A 108 -6.36 -7.60 -4.96
C VAL A 108 -6.37 -8.96 -5.66
N GLU A 109 -5.69 -9.96 -5.10
CA GLU A 109 -5.69 -11.34 -5.60
C GLU A 109 -7.10 -11.95 -5.66
N SER A 110 -7.95 -11.63 -4.66
CA SER A 110 -9.34 -12.10 -4.67
C SER A 110 -10.13 -11.52 -5.85
N VAL A 111 -9.81 -10.29 -6.24
CA VAL A 111 -10.42 -9.61 -7.38
C VAL A 111 -9.89 -10.19 -8.69
N GLU A 112 -8.58 -10.38 -8.80
CA GLU A 112 -7.92 -10.98 -9.96
C GLU A 112 -8.45 -12.40 -10.24
N ARG A 113 -8.49 -13.25 -9.20
CA ARG A 113 -9.08 -14.60 -9.32
C ARG A 113 -10.54 -14.57 -9.79
N ALA A 114 -11.34 -13.64 -9.25
CA ALA A 114 -12.74 -13.52 -9.62
C ALA A 114 -12.94 -13.04 -11.07
N SER A 115 -11.99 -12.25 -11.60
CA SER A 115 -12.03 -11.79 -13.01
C SER A 115 -11.65 -12.88 -14.00
N GLY A 116 -10.90 -13.90 -13.56
CA GLY A 116 -10.31 -14.93 -14.42
C GLY A 116 -9.22 -14.42 -15.37
N LYS A 117 -8.74 -13.18 -15.21
CA LYS A 117 -7.69 -12.58 -16.05
C LYS A 117 -6.53 -12.12 -15.18
N PRO A 118 -5.26 -12.42 -15.57
CA PRO A 118 -4.10 -11.98 -14.82
C PRO A 118 -3.91 -10.47 -14.92
N MET A 119 -3.43 -9.87 -13.84
CA MET A 119 -2.94 -8.49 -13.82
C MET A 119 -1.47 -8.43 -14.24
N THR A 120 -1.06 -7.36 -14.93
CA THR A 120 0.37 -7.03 -15.03
C THR A 120 0.91 -6.67 -13.65
N GLN A 121 2.24 -6.68 -13.48
CA GLN A 121 2.85 -6.29 -12.21
C GLN A 121 2.49 -4.83 -11.84
N GLY A 122 2.50 -3.93 -12.82
CA GLY A 122 2.11 -2.53 -12.60
C GLY A 122 0.67 -2.36 -12.13
N GLN A 123 -0.26 -3.15 -12.67
CA GLN A 123 -1.66 -3.16 -12.22
C GLN A 123 -1.78 -3.68 -10.79
N PHE A 124 -1.08 -4.79 -10.48
CA PHE A 124 -1.09 -5.37 -9.15
C PHE A 124 -0.53 -4.40 -8.09
N ASP A 125 0.62 -3.78 -8.37
CA ASP A 125 1.25 -2.78 -7.50
C ASP A 125 0.31 -1.62 -7.19
N ALA A 126 -0.29 -1.05 -8.24
CA ALA A 126 -1.17 0.11 -8.11
C ALA A 126 -2.44 -0.21 -7.32
N PHE A 127 -3.08 -1.35 -7.60
CA PHE A 127 -4.28 -1.77 -6.87
C PHE A 127 -3.95 -2.19 -5.44
N THR A 128 -2.77 -2.75 -5.18
CA THR A 128 -2.30 -3.05 -3.82
C THR A 128 -2.08 -1.76 -3.03
N SER A 129 -1.40 -0.74 -3.59
CA SER A 129 -1.27 0.58 -2.96
C SER A 129 -2.64 1.23 -2.70
N PHE A 130 -3.56 1.12 -3.66
CA PHE A 130 -4.91 1.63 -3.51
C PHE A 130 -5.69 0.90 -2.41
N ALA A 131 -5.65 -0.44 -2.37
CA ALA A 131 -6.31 -1.25 -1.36
C ALA A 131 -5.71 -1.02 0.04
N PHE A 132 -4.38 -0.85 0.13
CA PHE A 132 -3.69 -0.48 1.37
C PHE A 132 -4.21 0.84 1.95
N ASN A 133 -4.40 1.85 1.10
CA ASN A 133 -4.88 3.17 1.54
C ASN A 133 -6.37 3.20 1.86
N THR A 134 -7.20 2.56 1.04
CA THR A 134 -8.65 2.67 1.17
C THR A 134 -9.28 1.56 2.02
N GLY A 135 -8.57 0.46 2.18
CA GLY A 135 -9.08 -0.78 2.72
C GLY A 135 -9.91 -1.57 1.69
N CYS A 136 -9.89 -2.90 1.81
CA CYS A 136 -10.55 -3.82 0.88
C CYS A 136 -12.06 -3.57 0.74
N GLN A 137 -12.72 -3.26 1.85
CA GLN A 137 -14.16 -2.96 1.86
C GLN A 137 -14.49 -1.76 0.96
N ARG A 138 -13.73 -0.68 1.11
CA ARG A 138 -13.91 0.57 0.37
C ARG A 138 -13.56 0.40 -1.11
N TYR A 139 -12.53 -0.41 -1.42
CA TYR A 139 -12.22 -0.77 -2.80
C TYR A 139 -13.44 -1.44 -3.47
N LYS A 140 -14.10 -2.38 -2.78
CA LYS A 140 -15.19 -3.18 -3.35
C LYS A 140 -16.55 -2.50 -3.31
N ARG A 141 -16.83 -1.68 -2.28
CA ARG A 141 -18.18 -1.15 -2.02
C ARG A 141 -18.19 0.33 -1.67
N ASN A 142 -19.14 1.04 -2.23
CA ASN A 142 -19.53 2.38 -1.84
C ASN A 142 -20.20 2.39 -0.45
N SER A 143 -20.36 3.58 0.15
CA SER A 143 -21.05 3.74 1.44
C SER A 143 -22.51 3.25 1.40
N ASN A 144 -23.18 3.34 0.25
CA ASN A 144 -24.52 2.79 0.02
C ASN A 144 -24.54 1.28 -0.28
N ARG A 145 -23.42 0.57 -0.06
CA ARG A 145 -23.21 -0.87 -0.29
C ARG A 145 -23.23 -1.33 -1.75
N THR A 146 -23.39 -0.45 -2.74
CA THR A 146 -23.22 -0.80 -4.15
C THR A 146 -21.79 -1.08 -4.48
N ALA A 147 -21.51 -1.91 -5.51
CA ALA A 147 -20.15 -2.12 -6.00
C ALA A 147 -19.55 -0.81 -6.53
N THR A 148 -18.27 -0.56 -6.22
CA THR A 148 -17.56 0.58 -6.80
C THR A 148 -17.33 0.38 -8.30
N GLN A 149 -17.15 1.45 -9.06
CA GLN A 149 -16.85 1.34 -10.49
C GLN A 149 -15.50 0.65 -10.73
N ILE A 150 -14.47 1.02 -9.95
CA ILE A 150 -13.15 0.38 -10.04
C ILE A 150 -13.24 -1.14 -9.81
N TYR A 151 -14.03 -1.59 -8.83
CA TYR A 151 -14.23 -3.01 -8.54
C TYR A 151 -14.97 -3.73 -9.68
N ARG A 152 -16.06 -3.14 -10.22
CA ARG A 152 -16.77 -3.74 -11.36
C ARG A 152 -15.89 -3.96 -12.57
N LEU A 153 -15.14 -2.91 -12.96
CA LEU A 153 -14.20 -2.98 -14.08
C LEU A 153 -13.09 -4.02 -13.83
N SER A 154 -12.61 -4.11 -12.58
CA SER A 154 -11.62 -5.13 -12.21
C SER A 154 -12.18 -6.55 -12.32
N LEU A 155 -13.44 -6.78 -11.91
CA LEU A 155 -14.09 -8.09 -12.06
C LEU A 155 -14.31 -8.50 -13.53
N GLU A 156 -14.50 -7.53 -14.42
CA GLU A 156 -14.60 -7.74 -15.86
C GLU A 156 -13.22 -8.01 -16.50
N GLY A 157 -12.15 -7.86 -15.71
CA GLY A 157 -10.77 -7.89 -16.21
C GLY A 157 -10.46 -6.73 -17.16
N ASN A 158 -11.20 -5.63 -17.03
CA ASN A 158 -10.98 -4.40 -17.78
C ASN A 158 -10.05 -3.47 -16.96
N TYR A 159 -8.83 -3.95 -16.71
CA TYR A 159 -7.86 -3.27 -15.88
C TYR A 159 -7.45 -1.88 -16.39
N PRO A 160 -7.26 -1.62 -17.69
CA PRO A 160 -6.93 -0.28 -18.16
C PRO A 160 -7.98 0.77 -17.75
N GLN A 161 -9.27 0.44 -17.83
CA GLN A 161 -10.33 1.34 -17.38
C GLN A 161 -10.41 1.41 -15.86
N ALA A 162 -10.16 0.31 -15.15
CA ALA A 162 -10.06 0.31 -13.69
C ALA A 162 -8.91 1.19 -13.20
N CYS A 163 -7.74 1.20 -13.89
CA CYS A 163 -6.64 2.13 -13.61
C CYS A 163 -7.08 3.60 -13.73
N ALA A 164 -7.84 3.94 -14.77
CA ALA A 164 -8.33 5.31 -14.95
C ALA A 164 -9.26 5.76 -13.81
N GLU A 165 -10.01 4.84 -13.19
CA GLU A 165 -10.88 5.13 -12.05
C GLU A 165 -10.09 5.56 -10.79
N LEU A 166 -8.82 5.19 -10.63
CA LEU A 166 -7.98 5.62 -9.51
C LEU A 166 -8.01 7.15 -9.35
N LYS A 167 -7.93 7.90 -10.43
CA LYS A 167 -7.92 9.38 -10.44
C LYS A 167 -9.18 10.02 -9.84
N ARG A 168 -10.27 9.27 -9.67
CA ARG A 168 -11.52 9.77 -9.06
C ARG A 168 -11.49 9.70 -7.53
N TRP A 169 -10.56 8.96 -6.94
CA TRP A 169 -10.49 8.71 -5.50
C TRP A 169 -9.60 9.73 -4.77
N VAL A 170 -9.97 10.99 -4.92
CA VAL A 170 -9.21 12.15 -4.42
C VAL A 170 -9.92 12.92 -3.30
N TYR A 171 -11.06 12.42 -2.82
CA TYR A 171 -11.85 13.09 -1.79
C TYR A 171 -11.68 12.42 -0.42
N GLY A 172 -11.50 13.23 0.61
CA GLY A 172 -11.55 12.86 2.02
C GLY A 172 -12.43 13.86 2.78
N GLY A 173 -13.42 13.37 3.54
CA GLY A 173 -14.37 14.26 4.22
C GLY A 173 -15.16 15.18 3.28
N GLY A 174 -15.44 14.77 2.03
CA GLY A 174 -16.15 15.57 1.04
C GLY A 174 -15.31 16.62 0.31
N VAL A 175 -14.03 16.79 0.66
CA VAL A 175 -13.12 17.78 0.08
C VAL A 175 -12.00 17.08 -0.68
N LYS A 176 -11.57 17.64 -1.82
CA LYS A 176 -10.38 17.16 -2.54
C LYS A 176 -9.13 17.34 -1.69
N GLN A 177 -8.36 16.27 -1.57
CA GLN A 177 -7.12 16.23 -0.79
C GLN A 177 -5.91 16.26 -1.73
N PRO A 178 -5.02 17.27 -1.65
CA PRO A 178 -3.84 17.34 -2.51
C PRO A 178 -2.96 16.10 -2.46
N GLY A 179 -2.76 15.52 -1.26
CA GLY A 179 -1.99 14.28 -1.10
C GLY A 179 -2.62 13.09 -1.83
N LEU A 180 -3.96 12.98 -1.84
CA LEU A 180 -4.65 11.94 -2.59
C LEU A 180 -4.54 12.15 -4.10
N ILE A 181 -4.56 13.41 -4.57
CA ILE A 181 -4.36 13.71 -6.01
C ILE A 181 -2.99 13.21 -6.46
N ILE A 182 -1.93 13.54 -5.72
CA ILE A 182 -0.57 13.09 -6.02
C ILE A 182 -0.49 11.56 -5.99
N ARG A 183 -0.99 10.93 -4.94
CA ARG A 183 -1.00 9.48 -4.79
C ARG A 183 -1.70 8.77 -5.94
N ARG A 184 -2.91 9.19 -6.29
CA ARG A 184 -3.70 8.58 -7.39
C ARG A 184 -3.04 8.74 -8.75
N ASN A 185 -2.34 9.85 -8.99
CA ASN A 185 -1.59 10.02 -10.23
C ASN A 185 -0.42 9.02 -10.33
N VAL A 186 0.38 8.88 -9.27
CA VAL A 186 1.51 7.92 -9.25
C VAL A 186 1.01 6.48 -9.36
N GLU A 187 -0.06 6.11 -8.66
CA GLU A 187 -0.70 4.80 -8.78
C GLU A 187 -1.23 4.55 -10.21
N TYR A 188 -1.86 5.56 -10.82
CA TYR A 188 -2.32 5.45 -12.21
C TYR A 188 -1.18 5.22 -13.19
N GLU A 189 -0.10 6.00 -13.10
CA GLU A 189 1.07 5.86 -13.97
C GLU A 189 1.70 4.48 -13.84
N ARG A 190 1.80 3.94 -12.61
CA ARG A 190 2.27 2.56 -12.39
C ARG A 190 1.31 1.54 -13.00
N CYS A 191 0.00 1.76 -12.86
CA CYS A 191 -1.05 0.86 -13.34
C CYS A 191 -1.06 0.68 -14.85
N ILE A 192 -0.69 1.72 -15.61
CA ILE A 192 -0.66 1.70 -17.08
C ILE A 192 0.74 1.47 -17.67
N ALA A 193 1.75 1.32 -16.81
CA ALA A 193 3.11 1.03 -17.26
C ALA A 193 3.16 -0.32 -17.99
N LEU A 194 3.97 -0.37 -19.03
CA LEU A 194 4.34 -1.62 -19.73
C LEU A 194 5.55 -2.19 -18.98
N ASP A 195 5.37 -3.34 -18.32
CA ASP A 195 6.43 -4.10 -17.63
C ASP A 195 7.01 -5.14 -18.58
#